data_a8c0de47038e6fc9514605cd28e7a133
#
_entry.id   a8c0de47038e6fc9514605cd28e7a133
#
_cell.length_a   1.000
_cell.length_b   1.000
_cell.length_c   1.000
_cell.angle_alpha   90.00
_cell.angle_beta   90.00
_cell.angle_gamma   90.00
#
_symmetry.space_group_name_H-M   'P 1'
#
loop_
_entity.id
_entity.type
_entity.pdbx_description
1 polymer ?
#
loop_
_entity_poly.entity_id
_entity_poly.type
_entity_poly.pdbx_seq_one_letter_code
_entity_poly.pdbx_strand_id
1 'polypeptide(L)'
;MRKKYGNKIYISTNYGFAEEDFPLTTWKDLLTEYDRPVIFGYDEIQNEFNSRDYKNFPYELVKLLTQNRKGNGKQIVGTAQRFGRVDKTIRELCTDVIECRKAWFGRVTKEKKYDVDDYEQMLAEIDVMKKRKVPCSRYRFIQTDALRNAYDSFKMLDSARTKEYVSASEKLAQILASASGN
;
A
#
# COMPACT_ATOMS: atom_id res chain seq x y z
N MET A 1 11.01 -10.47 -7.24
CA MET A 1 9.98 -11.52 -7.26
C MET A 1 9.92 -12.22 -8.62
N ARG A 2 9.70 -11.53 -9.76
CA ARG A 2 9.67 -12.15 -11.11
C ARG A 2 10.89 -13.02 -11.42
N LYS A 3 12.12 -12.60 -11.07
CA LYS A 3 13.34 -13.41 -11.26
C LYS A 3 13.29 -14.77 -10.55
N LYS A 4 12.56 -14.87 -9.42
CA LYS A 4 12.50 -16.10 -8.62
C LYS A 4 11.30 -16.98 -9.02
N TYR A 5 10.16 -16.39 -9.30
CA TYR A 5 8.88 -17.11 -9.48
C TYR A 5 8.37 -17.06 -10.92
N GLY A 6 8.89 -16.18 -11.78
CA GLY A 6 8.46 -16.04 -13.18
C GLY A 6 6.96 -15.76 -13.26
N ASN A 7 6.29 -16.47 -14.16
CA ASN A 7 4.83 -16.36 -14.36
C ASN A 7 3.99 -17.20 -13.37
N LYS A 8 4.61 -17.72 -12.30
CA LYS A 8 3.88 -18.48 -11.27
C LYS A 8 3.14 -17.58 -10.27
N ILE A 9 3.32 -16.29 -10.34
CA ILE A 9 2.68 -15.28 -9.48
C ILE A 9 2.12 -14.15 -10.33
N TYR A 10 1.02 -13.58 -9.86
CA TYR A 10 0.49 -12.32 -10.39
C TYR A 10 1.01 -11.13 -9.56
N ILE A 11 1.11 -9.98 -10.23
CA ILE A 11 1.44 -8.68 -9.62
C ILE A 11 0.33 -7.72 -10.01
N SER A 12 -0.26 -7.08 -9.01
CA SER A 12 -1.30 -6.06 -9.17
C SER A 12 -0.93 -4.83 -8.35
N THR A 13 -0.97 -3.65 -8.96
CA THR A 13 -0.54 -2.43 -8.28
C THR A 13 -1.50 -1.26 -8.52
N ASN A 14 -1.59 -0.33 -7.58
CA ASN A 14 -2.39 0.88 -7.73
C ASN A 14 -1.62 2.04 -8.38
N TYR A 15 -0.36 1.82 -8.73
CA TYR A 15 0.54 2.84 -9.27
C TYR A 15 1.07 2.54 -10.69
N GLY A 16 0.63 1.46 -11.32
CA GLY A 16 1.01 1.14 -12.69
C GLY A 16 2.45 0.70 -12.84
N PHE A 17 2.82 -0.38 -12.18
CA PHE A 17 4.13 -1.01 -12.33
C PHE A 17 4.26 -1.67 -13.71
N ALA A 18 5.40 -1.47 -14.40
CA ALA A 18 5.61 -1.94 -15.77
C ALA A 18 5.46 -3.46 -15.97
N GLU A 19 5.67 -4.24 -14.91
CA GLU A 19 5.51 -5.70 -14.94
C GLU A 19 4.23 -6.17 -14.21
N GLU A 20 3.24 -5.30 -14.00
CA GLU A 20 1.96 -5.72 -13.42
C GLU A 20 1.14 -6.55 -14.43
N ASP A 21 0.40 -7.52 -13.92
CA ASP A 21 -0.48 -8.34 -14.76
C ASP A 21 -1.85 -7.69 -14.93
N PHE A 22 -2.32 -6.95 -13.91
CA PHE A 22 -3.57 -6.19 -13.93
C PHE A 22 -3.52 -5.05 -12.90
N PRO A 23 -4.26 -3.95 -13.13
CA PRO A 23 -4.29 -2.83 -12.20
C PRO A 23 -5.05 -3.17 -10.92
N LEU A 24 -4.61 -2.60 -9.81
CA LEU A 24 -5.32 -2.60 -8.53
C LEU A 24 -6.15 -1.32 -8.43
N THR A 25 -7.47 -1.44 -8.54
CA THR A 25 -8.37 -0.28 -8.61
C THR A 25 -9.06 0.03 -7.30
N THR A 26 -9.44 -1.00 -6.56
CA THR A 26 -10.11 -0.89 -5.26
C THR A 26 -9.68 -2.01 -4.32
N TRP A 27 -9.95 -1.86 -3.01
CA TRP A 27 -9.74 -2.92 -2.05
C TRP A 27 -10.56 -4.20 -2.35
N LYS A 28 -11.65 -4.09 -3.13
CA LYS A 28 -12.47 -5.25 -3.53
C LYS A 28 -11.71 -6.24 -4.41
N ASP A 29 -10.69 -5.76 -5.11
CA ASP A 29 -9.82 -6.62 -5.93
C ASP A 29 -9.08 -7.66 -5.07
N LEU A 30 -8.86 -7.34 -3.79
CA LEU A 30 -8.29 -8.28 -2.81
C LEU A 30 -9.22 -9.46 -2.52
N LEU A 31 -10.54 -9.31 -2.71
CA LEU A 31 -11.53 -10.36 -2.47
C LEU A 31 -11.62 -11.34 -3.64
N THR A 32 -11.16 -10.95 -4.83
CA THR A 32 -11.21 -11.79 -6.03
C THR A 32 -10.38 -13.05 -5.84
N GLU A 33 -10.90 -14.19 -6.27
CA GLU A 33 -10.17 -15.44 -6.30
C GLU A 33 -9.29 -15.52 -7.55
N TYR A 34 -8.06 -15.98 -7.36
CA TYR A 34 -7.06 -16.11 -8.42
C TYR A 34 -6.55 -17.54 -8.46
N ASP A 35 -6.22 -18.02 -9.66
CA ASP A 35 -5.65 -19.36 -9.90
C ASP A 35 -4.16 -19.46 -9.48
N ARG A 36 -3.54 -18.32 -9.17
CA ARG A 36 -2.12 -18.20 -8.77
C ARG A 36 -1.97 -17.25 -7.60
N PRO A 37 -0.87 -17.37 -6.84
CA PRO A 37 -0.54 -16.38 -5.82
C PRO A 37 -0.43 -14.97 -6.41
N VAL A 38 -0.94 -13.99 -5.68
CA VAL A 38 -0.96 -12.57 -6.10
C VAL A 38 -0.19 -11.71 -5.10
N ILE A 39 0.62 -10.80 -5.62
CA ILE A 39 1.23 -9.72 -4.84
C ILE A 39 0.51 -8.43 -5.19
N PHE A 40 -0.15 -7.86 -4.20
CA PHE A 40 -0.78 -6.55 -4.30
C PHE A 40 0.17 -5.47 -3.78
N GLY A 41 0.49 -4.50 -4.65
CA GLY A 41 1.33 -3.35 -4.33
C GLY A 41 0.49 -2.10 -4.16
N TYR A 42 0.46 -1.52 -2.96
CA TYR A 42 -0.16 -0.23 -2.68
C TYR A 42 0.90 0.84 -2.50
N ASP A 43 0.87 1.87 -3.32
CA ASP A 43 1.55 3.11 -3.00
C ASP A 43 0.62 3.97 -2.15
N GLU A 44 1.17 4.53 -1.06
CA GLU A 44 0.42 5.30 -0.06
C GLU A 44 -0.82 4.57 0.47
N ILE A 45 -0.63 3.36 0.99
CA ILE A 45 -1.70 2.48 1.51
C ILE A 45 -2.65 3.19 2.50
N GLN A 46 -2.19 4.23 3.20
CA GLN A 46 -3.02 5.04 4.09
C GLN A 46 -4.11 5.85 3.36
N ASN A 47 -4.03 6.01 2.05
CA ASN A 47 -5.08 6.67 1.27
C ASN A 47 -6.29 5.76 1.07
N GLU A 48 -6.06 4.46 0.97
CA GLU A 48 -7.12 3.45 0.88
C GLU A 48 -7.60 3.03 2.27
N PHE A 49 -6.69 2.88 3.22
CA PHE A 49 -6.95 2.40 4.58
C PHE A 49 -6.51 3.43 5.61
N ASN A 50 -7.30 4.52 5.74
CA ASN A 50 -6.99 5.62 6.62
C ASN A 50 -7.47 5.35 8.05
N SER A 51 -6.61 5.58 9.02
CA SER A 51 -6.93 5.44 10.46
C SER A 51 -8.09 6.33 10.94
N ARG A 52 -8.48 7.35 10.17
CA ARG A 52 -9.61 8.25 10.49
C ARG A 52 -10.95 7.72 10.02
N ASP A 53 -10.98 6.77 9.07
CA ASP A 53 -12.18 6.20 8.45
C ASP A 53 -12.52 4.79 8.97
N TYR A 54 -12.07 4.45 10.17
CA TYR A 54 -12.20 3.13 10.79
C TYR A 54 -13.65 2.57 10.81
N LYS A 55 -14.67 3.45 10.78
CA LYS A 55 -16.09 3.04 10.76
C LYS A 55 -16.52 2.41 9.44
N ASN A 56 -15.79 2.68 8.37
CA ASN A 56 -16.08 2.19 7.02
C ASN A 56 -15.17 1.03 6.61
N PHE A 57 -14.40 0.47 7.57
CA PHE A 57 -13.48 -0.62 7.26
C PHE A 57 -14.29 -1.89 6.96
N PRO A 58 -14.17 -2.47 5.77
CA PRO A 58 -15.01 -3.59 5.37
C PRO A 58 -14.65 -4.84 6.20
N TYR A 59 -15.62 -5.39 6.92
CA TYR A 59 -15.43 -6.60 7.72
C TYR A 59 -14.94 -7.78 6.88
N GLU A 60 -15.42 -7.90 5.64
CA GLU A 60 -15.01 -8.93 4.69
C GLU A 60 -13.51 -8.87 4.40
N LEU A 61 -12.94 -7.66 4.30
CA LEU A 61 -11.52 -7.46 4.09
C LEU A 61 -10.70 -7.92 5.30
N VAL A 62 -11.13 -7.56 6.52
CA VAL A 62 -10.47 -8.02 7.75
C VAL A 62 -10.46 -9.54 7.81
N LYS A 63 -11.59 -10.16 7.53
CA LYS A 63 -11.74 -11.63 7.51
C LYS A 63 -10.79 -12.25 6.47
N LEU A 64 -10.74 -11.69 5.26
CA LEU A 64 -9.84 -12.15 4.21
C LEU A 64 -8.38 -12.05 4.65
N LEU A 65 -7.95 -10.89 5.15
CA LEU A 65 -6.57 -10.64 5.56
C LEU A 65 -6.14 -11.55 6.71
N THR A 66 -7.04 -11.77 7.67
CA THR A 66 -6.80 -12.72 8.78
C THR A 66 -6.68 -14.15 8.27
N GLN A 67 -7.47 -14.55 7.27
CA GLN A 67 -7.43 -15.89 6.68
C GLN A 67 -6.24 -16.09 5.74
N ASN A 68 -5.70 -15.03 5.14
CA ASN A 68 -4.52 -15.09 4.28
C ASN A 68 -3.28 -15.66 4.98
N ARG A 69 -3.18 -15.55 6.30
CA ARG A 69 -2.16 -16.25 7.10
C ARG A 69 -2.18 -17.78 6.90
N LYS A 70 -3.30 -18.33 6.41
CA LYS A 70 -3.48 -19.77 6.17
C LYS A 70 -3.13 -20.21 4.74
N GLY A 71 -2.52 -19.35 3.92
CA GLY A 71 -1.91 -19.78 2.66
C GLY A 71 -2.71 -19.54 1.39
N ASN A 72 -3.67 -18.62 1.37
CA ASN A 72 -4.42 -18.28 0.14
C ASN A 72 -3.57 -17.59 -0.96
N GLY A 73 -2.24 -17.54 -0.79
CA GLY A 73 -1.35 -17.05 -1.84
C GLY A 73 -1.45 -15.55 -2.13
N LYS A 74 -2.09 -14.76 -1.29
CA LYS A 74 -2.19 -13.30 -1.44
C LYS A 74 -1.21 -12.61 -0.50
N GLN A 75 -0.35 -11.75 -1.02
CA GLN A 75 0.57 -10.92 -0.26
C GLN A 75 0.31 -9.45 -0.55
N ILE A 76 0.19 -8.63 0.50
CA ILE A 76 0.06 -7.20 0.37
C ILE A 76 1.38 -6.55 0.77
N VAL A 77 1.86 -5.62 -0.07
CA VAL A 77 3.02 -4.77 0.18
C VAL A 77 2.55 -3.33 0.01
N GLY A 78 2.54 -2.57 1.09
CA GLY A 78 2.12 -1.17 1.06
C GLY A 78 3.23 -0.23 1.44
N THR A 79 3.33 0.94 0.78
CA THR A 79 4.15 2.04 1.24
C THR A 79 3.31 3.01 2.07
N ALA A 80 3.92 3.66 3.04
CA ALA A 80 3.30 4.73 3.80
C ALA A 80 4.36 5.74 4.25
N GLN A 81 4.03 7.03 4.22
CA GLN A 81 4.93 8.07 4.71
C GLN A 81 5.16 7.98 6.22
N ARG A 82 4.14 7.56 6.95
CA ARG A 82 4.19 7.33 8.40
C ARG A 82 3.36 6.10 8.76
N PHE A 83 3.95 5.17 9.46
CA PHE A 83 3.29 3.94 9.91
C PHE A 83 2.00 4.21 10.70
N GLY A 84 2.01 5.19 11.60
CA GLY A 84 0.83 5.55 12.42
C GLY A 84 -0.35 6.17 11.65
N ARG A 85 -0.20 6.49 10.34
CA ARG A 85 -1.33 6.93 9.49
C ARG A 85 -2.11 5.77 8.89
N VAL A 86 -1.51 4.59 8.84
CA VAL A 86 -2.19 3.37 8.40
C VAL A 86 -3.17 2.94 9.48
N ASP A 87 -4.35 2.48 9.07
CA ASP A 87 -5.36 1.99 10.01
C ASP A 87 -4.79 0.91 10.95
N LYS A 88 -5.23 0.94 12.22
CA LYS A 88 -4.74 0.04 13.26
C LYS A 88 -4.96 -1.43 12.88
N THR A 89 -6.11 -1.76 12.29
CA THR A 89 -6.44 -3.12 11.88
C THR A 89 -5.47 -3.65 10.84
N ILE A 90 -5.09 -2.81 9.86
CA ILE A 90 -4.08 -3.18 8.86
C ILE A 90 -2.71 -3.35 9.50
N ARG A 91 -2.33 -2.48 10.45
CA ARG A 91 -1.05 -2.59 11.16
C ARG A 91 -0.94 -3.87 11.97
N GLU A 92 -2.01 -4.26 12.67
CA GLU A 92 -2.08 -5.51 13.44
C GLU A 92 -2.01 -6.77 12.56
N LEU A 93 -2.36 -6.66 11.28
CA LEU A 93 -2.26 -7.74 10.30
C LEU A 93 -0.90 -7.77 9.58
N CYS A 94 -0.08 -6.74 9.73
CA CYS A 94 1.28 -6.74 9.20
C CYS A 94 2.14 -7.79 9.90
N THR A 95 3.10 -8.32 9.18
CA THR A 95 4.14 -9.19 9.74
C THR A 95 5.47 -8.45 9.88
N ASP A 96 5.74 -7.58 8.92
CA ASP A 96 7.02 -6.91 8.79
C ASP A 96 6.84 -5.42 8.51
N VAL A 97 7.70 -4.60 9.10
CA VAL A 97 7.84 -3.17 8.77
C VAL A 97 9.23 -2.92 8.22
N ILE A 98 9.30 -2.27 7.05
CA ILE A 98 10.56 -1.95 6.40
C ILE A 98 10.74 -0.44 6.35
N GLU A 99 11.67 0.08 7.13
CA GLU A 99 12.11 1.48 7.01
C GLU A 99 13.06 1.63 5.81
N CYS A 100 12.67 2.45 4.85
CA CYS A 100 13.49 2.78 3.69
C CYS A 100 14.11 4.17 3.86
N ARG A 101 15.42 4.29 3.73
CA ARG A 101 16.13 5.57 3.77
C ARG A 101 17.08 5.71 2.58
N LYS A 102 16.96 6.82 1.87
CA LYS A 102 17.87 7.17 0.80
C LYS A 102 19.27 7.45 1.37
N ALA A 103 20.30 6.85 0.80
CA ALA A 103 21.67 7.17 1.14
C ALA A 103 22.13 8.44 0.40
N TRP A 104 23.23 9.06 0.89
CA TRP A 104 23.78 10.31 0.37
C TRP A 104 23.94 10.34 -1.17
N PHE A 105 24.34 9.21 -1.79
CA PHE A 105 24.59 9.11 -3.23
C PHE A 105 23.34 8.88 -4.11
N GLY A 106 22.16 9.11 -3.61
CA GLY A 106 20.93 9.24 -4.40
C GLY A 106 20.36 7.98 -5.06
N ARG A 107 21.17 6.96 -5.34
CA ARG A 107 20.76 5.69 -5.97
C ARG A 107 20.75 4.48 -5.04
N VAL A 108 21.23 4.65 -3.81
CA VAL A 108 21.28 3.56 -2.83
C VAL A 108 20.18 3.77 -1.81
N THR A 109 19.33 2.76 -1.62
CA THR A 109 18.37 2.69 -0.53
C THR A 109 18.90 1.76 0.54
N LYS A 110 18.88 2.24 1.78
CA LYS A 110 19.14 1.45 2.97
C LYS A 110 17.81 1.04 3.58
N GLU A 111 17.67 -0.24 3.88
CA GLU A 111 16.47 -0.82 4.43
C GLU A 111 16.75 -1.43 5.79
N LYS A 112 15.81 -1.25 6.71
CA LYS A 112 15.77 -1.95 7.99
C LYS A 112 14.43 -2.64 8.11
N LYS A 113 14.47 -3.95 8.18
CA LYS A 113 13.30 -4.80 8.37
C LYS A 113 13.16 -5.14 9.84
N TYR A 114 12.00 -4.84 10.39
CA TYR A 114 11.59 -5.12 11.77
C TYR A 114 10.42 -6.08 11.78
N ASP A 115 10.29 -6.83 12.87
CA ASP A 115 9.00 -7.40 13.27
C ASP A 115 8.05 -6.26 13.64
N VAL A 116 6.75 -6.41 13.37
CA VAL A 116 5.76 -5.35 13.59
C VAL A 116 5.61 -5.00 15.07
N ASP A 117 5.57 -6.01 15.95
CA ASP A 117 5.39 -5.79 17.39
C ASP A 117 6.58 -5.05 17.99
N ASP A 118 7.79 -5.44 17.61
CA ASP A 118 9.02 -4.77 17.98
C ASP A 118 9.05 -3.32 17.49
N TYR A 119 8.55 -3.07 16.27
CA TYR A 119 8.49 -1.73 15.70
C TYR A 119 7.48 -0.82 16.42
N GLU A 120 6.29 -1.34 16.74
CA GLU A 120 5.27 -0.60 17.51
C GLU A 120 5.75 -0.27 18.92
N GLN A 121 6.39 -1.20 19.60
CA GLN A 121 7.00 -0.92 20.92
C GLN A 121 8.06 0.19 20.82
N MET A 122 8.91 0.14 19.80
CA MET A 122 9.94 1.18 19.59
C MET A 122 9.30 2.55 19.34
N LEU A 123 8.15 2.63 18.65
CA LEU A 123 7.43 3.89 18.42
C LEU A 123 6.72 4.39 19.67
N ALA A 124 6.25 3.51 20.55
CA ALA A 124 5.56 3.85 21.78
C ALA A 124 6.51 4.40 22.86
N GLU A 125 7.80 4.11 22.78
CA GLU A 125 8.80 4.63 23.72
C GLU A 125 9.01 6.14 23.53
N ILE A 126 8.52 6.92 24.48
CA ILE A 126 8.55 8.41 24.47
C ILE A 126 9.97 8.92 24.76
N ASP A 127 10.75 8.20 25.55
CA ASP A 127 12.09 8.63 25.96
C ASP A 127 13.14 8.26 24.90
N VAL A 128 13.58 9.27 24.14
CA VAL A 128 14.59 9.11 23.07
C VAL A 128 15.93 8.59 23.61
N MET A 129 16.27 8.91 24.87
CA MET A 129 17.52 8.47 25.51
C MET A 129 17.52 6.98 25.87
N LYS A 130 16.34 6.41 26.07
CA LYS A 130 16.14 5.01 26.46
C LYS A 130 15.62 4.13 25.34
N LYS A 131 15.58 4.63 24.09
CA LYS A 131 15.13 3.83 22.96
C LYS A 131 15.84 2.48 22.90
N ARG A 132 15.08 1.44 23.17
CA ARG A 132 15.54 0.06 23.07
C ARG A 132 16.07 -0.20 21.66
N LYS A 133 17.25 -0.77 21.55
CA LYS A 133 17.74 -1.27 20.27
C LYS A 133 16.95 -2.52 19.92
N VAL A 134 16.01 -2.36 19.03
CA VAL A 134 15.17 -3.45 18.53
C VAL A 134 15.95 -4.24 17.48
N PRO A 135 15.88 -5.58 17.49
CA PRO A 135 16.47 -6.42 16.46
C PRO A 135 15.95 -6.02 15.08
N CYS A 136 16.82 -5.87 14.10
CA CYS A 136 16.42 -5.59 12.73
C CYS A 136 17.41 -6.22 11.73
N SER A 137 16.87 -6.72 10.64
CA SER A 137 17.67 -7.09 9.47
C SER A 137 17.97 -5.85 8.63
N ARG A 138 19.16 -5.75 8.07
CA ARG A 138 19.62 -4.60 7.29
C ARG A 138 19.95 -5.02 5.88
N TYR A 139 19.39 -4.28 4.92
CA TYR A 139 19.61 -4.50 3.50
C TYR A 139 20.01 -3.20 2.80
N ARG A 140 20.56 -3.33 1.62
CA ARG A 140 20.85 -2.22 0.72
C ARG A 140 20.50 -2.67 -0.69
N PHE A 141 19.88 -1.79 -1.47
CA PHE A 141 19.75 -2.03 -2.88
C PHE A 141 20.11 -0.79 -3.70
N ILE A 142 20.55 -1.02 -4.93
CA ILE A 142 20.88 0.04 -5.88
C ILE A 142 19.70 0.20 -6.83
N GLN A 143 19.19 1.40 -6.93
CA GLN A 143 18.16 1.77 -7.90
C GLN A 143 18.80 1.87 -9.29
N THR A 144 18.67 0.82 -10.09
CA THR A 144 19.05 0.85 -11.51
C THR A 144 18.09 1.71 -12.32
N ASP A 145 18.50 2.14 -13.52
CA ASP A 145 17.62 2.89 -14.41
C ASP A 145 16.40 2.06 -14.84
N ALA A 146 16.57 0.75 -15.05
CA ALA A 146 15.47 -0.16 -15.32
C ALA A 146 14.44 -0.20 -14.17
N LEU A 147 14.90 -0.22 -12.92
CA LEU A 147 14.01 -0.18 -11.77
C LEU A 147 13.29 1.16 -11.64
N ARG A 148 13.96 2.27 -11.93
CA ARG A 148 13.37 3.60 -11.90
C ARG A 148 12.34 3.79 -13.00
N ASN A 149 12.59 3.26 -14.19
CA ASN A 149 11.68 3.35 -15.34
C ASN A 149 10.52 2.33 -15.26
N ALA A 150 10.58 1.37 -14.35
CA ALA A 150 9.50 0.41 -14.13
C ALA A 150 8.30 1.03 -13.37
N TYR A 151 8.43 2.25 -12.89
CA TYR A 151 7.41 2.96 -12.14
C TYR A 151 7.33 4.42 -12.58
N ASP A 152 6.13 4.85 -12.96
CA ASP A 152 5.83 6.24 -13.27
C ASP A 152 5.21 6.94 -12.06
N SER A 153 6.02 7.75 -11.36
CA SER A 153 5.58 8.51 -10.18
C SER A 153 4.53 9.59 -10.48
N PHE A 154 4.30 9.93 -11.75
CA PHE A 154 3.30 10.92 -12.16
C PHE A 154 1.95 10.30 -12.51
N LYS A 155 1.88 9.00 -12.78
CA LYS A 155 0.65 8.30 -13.19
C LYS A 155 -0.50 8.46 -12.16
N MET A 156 -0.19 8.46 -10.88
CA MET A 156 -1.18 8.74 -9.82
C MET A 156 -1.67 10.19 -9.82
N LEU A 157 -0.79 11.14 -10.15
CA LEU A 157 -1.18 12.55 -10.25
C LEU A 157 -2.09 12.78 -11.46
N ASP A 158 -1.82 12.09 -12.57
CA ASP A 158 -2.64 12.18 -13.78
C ASP A 158 -4.01 11.53 -13.58
N SER A 159 -4.10 10.41 -12.88
CA SER A 159 -5.38 9.79 -12.51
C SER A 159 -6.20 10.64 -11.53
N ALA A 160 -5.56 11.44 -10.68
CA ALA A 160 -6.21 12.40 -9.80
C ALA A 160 -6.68 13.66 -10.57
N ARG A 161 -5.96 14.06 -11.62
CA ARG A 161 -6.34 15.17 -12.50
C ARG A 161 -7.46 14.84 -13.47
N THR A 162 -7.55 13.58 -13.92
CA THR A 162 -8.63 13.08 -14.80
C THR A 162 -9.95 12.83 -14.06
N LYS A 163 -9.97 12.82 -12.73
CA LYS A 163 -11.23 12.97 -12.00
C LYS A 163 -11.66 14.43 -12.16
N GLU A 164 -12.56 14.68 -13.09
CA GLU A 164 -13.15 15.99 -13.29
C GLU A 164 -13.57 16.56 -11.93
N TYR A 165 -12.98 17.70 -11.59
CA TYR A 165 -13.38 18.45 -10.41
C TYR A 165 -14.77 19.04 -10.71
N VAL A 166 -15.81 18.27 -10.42
CA VAL A 166 -17.18 18.76 -10.50
C VAL A 166 -17.36 19.66 -9.29
N SER A 167 -17.48 20.96 -9.53
CA SER A 167 -17.73 21.95 -8.49
C SER A 167 -19.03 21.64 -7.74
N ALA A 168 -19.16 22.10 -6.50
CA ALA A 168 -20.38 21.89 -5.72
C ALA A 168 -21.63 22.46 -6.44
N SER A 169 -21.47 23.56 -7.19
CA SER A 169 -22.54 24.16 -8.02
C SER A 169 -22.96 23.26 -9.19
N GLU A 170 -22.01 22.60 -9.87
CA GLU A 170 -22.31 21.66 -10.95
C GLU A 170 -22.97 20.37 -10.43
N LYS A 171 -22.55 19.86 -9.27
CA LYS A 171 -23.23 18.74 -8.62
C LYS A 171 -24.68 19.08 -8.25
N LEU A 172 -24.92 20.27 -7.72
CA LEU A 172 -26.27 20.74 -7.41
C LEU A 172 -27.12 20.88 -8.66
N ALA A 173 -26.57 21.42 -9.76
CA ALA A 173 -27.26 21.54 -11.03
C ALA A 173 -27.62 20.16 -11.63
N GLN A 174 -26.71 19.16 -11.53
CA GLN A 174 -26.98 17.78 -11.96
C GLN A 174 -28.07 17.11 -11.14
N ILE A 175 -28.10 17.32 -9.81
CA ILE A 175 -29.16 16.80 -8.93
C ILE A 175 -30.52 17.43 -9.24
N LEU A 176 -30.57 18.75 -9.47
CA LEU A 176 -31.77 19.45 -9.83
C LEU A 176 -32.29 19.05 -11.22
N ALA A 177 -31.40 18.85 -12.19
CA ALA A 177 -31.78 18.38 -13.52
C ALA A 177 -32.35 16.95 -13.50
N SER A 178 -31.79 16.06 -12.66
CA SER A 178 -32.31 14.69 -12.50
C SER A 178 -33.62 14.63 -11.74
N ALA A 179 -33.92 15.62 -10.88
CA ALA A 179 -35.17 15.70 -10.13
C ALA A 179 -36.36 16.37 -10.94
N SER A 180 -36.02 17.11 -11.99
CA SER A 180 -37.02 17.78 -12.86
C SER A 180 -37.44 16.97 -14.09
N GLY A 181 -36.86 15.76 -14.25
CA GLY A 181 -37.12 14.85 -15.38
C GLY A 181 -38.07 13.67 -15.07
N ASN A 182 -38.79 13.71 -13.95
CA ASN A 182 -39.84 12.74 -13.57
C ASN A 182 -41.21 13.37 -13.53
#